data_bbad310869a49fe8b178b6e4a974a87a
#
_entry.id   bbad310869a49fe8b178b6e4a974a87a
#
_cell.length_a   1.000
_cell.length_b   1.000
_cell.length_c   1.000
_cell.angle_alpha   90.00
_cell.angle_beta   90.00
_cell.angle_gamma   90.00
#
_symmetry.space_group_name_H-M   'P 1'
#
loop_
_entity.id
_entity.type
_entity.pdbx_description
1 polymer ?
#
loop_
_entity_poly.entity_id
_entity_poly.type
_entity_poly.pdbx_seq_one_letter_code
_entity_poly.pdbx_strand_id
1 'polypeptide(L)'
;LPNYHTRCKMKKGILAVSFGTSHIDTMEKTIDVLEKEFAKTFEEAVVYRAFTSNMIIKKLKRTANIKVQTVGEALEKMAADGIEEVIVQPTHVINGIENDRMLQEVMEHMHLFRKVYVGKPLLSSVEDYKKAIHAVMEKTVIGEDEMLVLMGHGTDHHANSAYPTLEYTFHSLGYQQVLVGTVESFPDLRNVMAKLEISGRKKVVLM
;
A
#
# COMPACT_ATOMS: atom_id res chain seq x y z
N LEU A 1 -35.97 38.98 3.01
CA LEU A 1 -34.59 38.68 2.70
C LEU A 1 -34.45 37.16 2.43
N PRO A 2 -34.03 36.73 1.24
CA PRO A 2 -33.88 35.29 0.98
C PRO A 2 -32.65 34.78 1.71
N ASN A 3 -32.81 33.70 2.50
CA ASN A 3 -31.72 32.93 3.12
C ASN A 3 -30.90 32.26 2.06
N TYR A 4 -29.86 32.91 1.59
CA TYR A 4 -28.76 32.29 0.83
C TYR A 4 -27.76 31.72 1.83
N HIS A 5 -27.68 30.43 1.92
CA HIS A 5 -26.46 29.65 2.13
C HIS A 5 -26.80 28.20 2.52
N THR A 6 -27.52 27.49 1.67
CA THR A 6 -27.29 26.05 1.62
C THR A 6 -25.98 25.87 0.84
N ARG A 7 -24.84 25.90 1.52
CA ARG A 7 -23.58 25.38 0.92
C ARG A 7 -23.85 23.95 0.51
N CYS A 8 -24.03 23.71 -0.78
CA CYS A 8 -24.13 22.38 -1.31
C CYS A 8 -22.85 21.63 -0.85
N LYS A 9 -22.99 20.65 0.04
CA LYS A 9 -21.84 19.90 0.59
C LYS A 9 -21.23 19.16 -0.58
N MET A 10 -19.97 19.45 -0.92
CA MET A 10 -19.25 18.76 -2.01
C MET A 10 -19.24 17.26 -1.74
N LYS A 11 -19.60 16.48 -2.75
CA LYS A 11 -19.60 15.03 -2.64
C LYS A 11 -18.16 14.53 -2.68
N LYS A 12 -17.76 13.80 -1.64
CA LYS A 12 -16.39 13.31 -1.47
C LYS A 12 -16.28 11.84 -1.82
N GLY A 13 -15.16 11.46 -2.39
CA GLY A 13 -14.81 10.06 -2.65
C GLY A 13 -13.37 9.74 -2.25
N ILE A 14 -13.17 8.51 -1.80
CA ILE A 14 -11.85 7.94 -1.55
C ILE A 14 -11.63 6.85 -2.58
N LEU A 15 -10.56 6.97 -3.37
CA LEU A 15 -10.10 5.92 -4.26
C LEU A 15 -8.97 5.14 -3.56
N ALA A 16 -9.29 3.95 -3.07
CA ALA A 16 -8.30 3.01 -2.55
C ALA A 16 -7.61 2.32 -3.73
N VAL A 17 -6.30 2.56 -3.88
CA VAL A 17 -5.50 2.02 -4.98
C VAL A 17 -4.55 0.98 -4.48
N SER A 18 -4.73 -0.27 -4.92
CA SER A 18 -3.89 -1.42 -4.57
C SER A 18 -3.21 -1.98 -5.81
N PHE A 19 -2.10 -2.70 -5.63
CA PHE A 19 -1.55 -3.54 -6.71
C PHE A 19 -2.59 -4.57 -7.15
N GLY A 20 -3.33 -5.10 -6.20
CA GLY A 20 -4.35 -6.12 -6.38
C GLY A 20 -3.86 -7.53 -6.09
N THR A 21 -4.79 -8.44 -5.97
CA THR A 21 -4.55 -9.88 -5.85
C THR A 21 -5.61 -10.65 -6.61
N SER A 22 -5.23 -11.80 -7.19
CA SER A 22 -6.18 -12.73 -7.81
C SER A 22 -6.69 -13.80 -6.84
N HIS A 23 -6.20 -13.82 -5.61
CA HIS A 23 -6.64 -14.72 -4.54
C HIS A 23 -7.74 -14.05 -3.73
N ILE A 24 -8.96 -14.57 -3.84
CA ILE A 24 -10.16 -13.95 -3.25
C ILE A 24 -10.07 -13.90 -1.73
N ASP A 25 -9.67 -15.00 -1.10
CA ASP A 25 -9.48 -15.09 0.35
C ASP A 25 -8.42 -14.10 0.88
N THR A 26 -7.36 -13.87 0.12
CA THR A 26 -6.36 -12.84 0.43
C THR A 26 -6.96 -11.43 0.30
N MET A 27 -7.72 -11.17 -0.77
CA MET A 27 -8.37 -9.89 -0.99
C MET A 27 -9.32 -9.55 0.17
N GLU A 28 -10.14 -10.51 0.60
CA GLU A 28 -11.08 -10.36 1.72
C GLU A 28 -10.39 -10.07 3.05
N LYS A 29 -9.22 -10.66 3.28
CA LYS A 29 -8.43 -10.50 4.53
C LYS A 29 -7.55 -9.25 4.55
N THR A 30 -7.32 -8.61 3.41
CA THR A 30 -6.39 -7.47 3.28
C THR A 30 -7.06 -6.24 2.68
N ILE A 31 -7.30 -6.23 1.37
CA ILE A 31 -7.79 -5.05 0.64
C ILE A 31 -9.18 -4.65 1.14
N ASP A 32 -10.10 -5.62 1.26
CA ASP A 32 -11.47 -5.37 1.74
C ASP A 32 -11.49 -4.82 3.17
N VAL A 33 -10.56 -5.25 4.01
CA VAL A 33 -10.45 -4.75 5.39
C VAL A 33 -10.03 -3.29 5.40
N LEU A 34 -9.02 -2.90 4.60
CA LEU A 34 -8.59 -1.51 4.48
C LEU A 34 -9.69 -0.60 3.96
N GLU A 35 -10.41 -1.04 2.92
CA GLU A 35 -11.51 -0.26 2.36
C GLU A 35 -12.67 -0.09 3.33
N LYS A 36 -12.99 -1.12 4.11
CA LYS A 36 -13.98 -1.03 5.19
C LYS A 36 -13.55 -0.04 6.29
N GLU A 37 -12.27 -0.03 6.66
CA GLU A 37 -11.75 0.96 7.62
C GLU A 37 -11.79 2.38 7.05
N PHE A 38 -11.52 2.59 5.75
CA PHE A 38 -11.72 3.89 5.12
C PHE A 38 -13.17 4.33 5.17
N ALA A 39 -14.10 3.45 4.80
CA ALA A 39 -15.54 3.77 4.85
C ALA A 39 -16.03 4.09 6.27
N LYS A 40 -15.52 3.39 7.28
CA LYS A 40 -15.86 3.62 8.69
C LYS A 40 -15.24 4.92 9.22
N THR A 41 -14.00 5.23 8.83
CA THR A 41 -13.29 6.43 9.32
C THR A 41 -13.78 7.70 8.65
N PHE A 42 -14.20 7.63 7.39
CA PHE A 42 -14.62 8.76 6.57
C PHE A 42 -16.07 8.58 6.10
N GLU A 43 -17.00 8.54 7.05
CA GLU A 43 -18.43 8.26 6.81
C GLU A 43 -19.09 9.16 5.75
N GLU A 44 -18.54 10.36 5.51
CA GLU A 44 -19.05 11.30 4.51
C GLU A 44 -18.51 11.08 3.09
N ALA A 45 -17.59 10.12 2.91
CA ALA A 45 -16.94 9.81 1.63
C ALA A 45 -17.36 8.44 1.10
N VAL A 46 -17.58 8.37 -0.21
CA VAL A 46 -17.82 7.07 -0.88
C VAL A 46 -16.48 6.44 -1.23
N VAL A 47 -16.29 5.19 -0.83
CA VAL A 47 -15.04 4.45 -1.11
C VAL A 47 -15.15 3.72 -2.45
N TYR A 48 -14.14 3.89 -3.30
CA TYR A 48 -13.96 3.24 -4.59
C TYR A 48 -12.68 2.43 -4.57
N ARG A 49 -12.63 1.37 -5.40
CA ARG A 49 -11.50 0.47 -5.57
C ARG A 49 -10.87 0.63 -6.95
N ALA A 50 -9.54 0.65 -7.01
CA ALA A 50 -8.79 0.46 -8.24
C ALA A 50 -7.57 -0.44 -8.00
N PHE A 51 -7.15 -1.15 -9.07
CA PHE A 51 -5.90 -1.90 -9.07
C PHE A 51 -4.95 -1.34 -10.13
N THR A 52 -3.65 -1.37 -9.82
CA THR A 52 -2.61 -0.96 -10.77
C THR A 52 -2.17 -2.10 -11.68
N SER A 53 -2.31 -3.36 -11.25
CA SER A 53 -1.92 -4.52 -12.04
C SER A 53 -2.99 -4.95 -13.05
N ASN A 54 -2.81 -4.55 -14.31
CA ASN A 54 -3.66 -4.98 -15.42
C ASN A 54 -3.73 -6.52 -15.58
N MET A 55 -2.65 -7.23 -15.24
CA MET A 55 -2.62 -8.68 -15.28
C MET A 55 -3.59 -9.28 -14.26
N ILE A 56 -3.62 -8.75 -13.04
CA ILE A 56 -4.53 -9.19 -11.98
C ILE A 56 -5.98 -8.86 -12.33
N ILE A 57 -6.25 -7.66 -12.82
CA ILE A 57 -7.59 -7.24 -13.29
C ILE A 57 -8.13 -8.24 -14.34
N LYS A 58 -7.33 -8.53 -15.37
CA LYS A 58 -7.69 -9.48 -16.42
C LYS A 58 -7.90 -10.91 -15.87
N LYS A 59 -7.05 -11.34 -14.93
CA LYS A 59 -7.17 -12.65 -14.30
C LYS A 59 -8.44 -12.77 -13.48
N LEU A 60 -8.76 -11.80 -12.63
CA LEU A 60 -10.02 -11.77 -11.84
C LEU A 60 -11.26 -11.81 -12.72
N LYS A 61 -11.28 -11.02 -13.79
CA LYS A 61 -12.38 -11.03 -14.76
C LYS A 61 -12.56 -12.42 -15.40
N ARG A 62 -11.45 -13.07 -15.78
CA ARG A 62 -11.48 -14.38 -16.47
C ARG A 62 -11.85 -15.53 -15.54
N THR A 63 -11.28 -15.57 -14.31
CA THR A 63 -11.38 -16.74 -13.42
C THR A 63 -12.51 -16.66 -12.40
N ALA A 64 -12.89 -15.46 -12.00
CA ALA A 64 -13.90 -15.24 -10.96
C ALA A 64 -15.07 -14.34 -11.41
N ASN A 65 -15.06 -13.84 -12.66
CA ASN A 65 -16.02 -12.86 -13.17
C ASN A 65 -16.10 -11.58 -12.30
N ILE A 66 -15.03 -11.26 -11.58
CA ILE A 66 -14.93 -10.05 -10.78
C ILE A 66 -14.34 -8.93 -11.66
N LYS A 67 -15.06 -7.81 -11.74
CA LYS A 67 -14.62 -6.61 -12.44
C LYS A 67 -14.00 -5.65 -11.43
N VAL A 68 -12.72 -5.35 -11.60
CA VAL A 68 -12.02 -4.27 -10.90
C VAL A 68 -11.54 -3.27 -11.93
N GLN A 69 -11.58 -2.01 -11.62
CA GLN A 69 -11.20 -0.92 -12.50
C GLN A 69 -9.70 -0.59 -12.38
N THR A 70 -9.11 -0.05 -13.45
CA THR A 70 -7.84 0.68 -13.37
C THR A 70 -8.06 1.99 -12.64
N VAL A 71 -6.99 2.71 -12.33
CA VAL A 71 -7.08 4.02 -11.65
C VAL A 71 -7.88 5.01 -12.50
N GLY A 72 -7.56 5.12 -13.79
CA GLY A 72 -8.27 6.02 -14.71
C GLY A 72 -9.76 5.68 -14.84
N GLU A 73 -10.10 4.40 -15.09
CA GLU A 73 -11.49 3.96 -15.18
C GLU A 73 -12.29 4.25 -13.88
N ALA A 74 -11.64 4.09 -12.71
CA ALA A 74 -12.28 4.39 -11.44
C ALA A 74 -12.50 5.89 -11.25
N LEU A 75 -11.55 6.74 -11.64
CA LEU A 75 -11.69 8.20 -11.61
C LEU A 75 -12.80 8.67 -12.55
N GLU A 76 -12.89 8.15 -13.77
CA GLU A 76 -13.99 8.43 -14.69
C GLU A 76 -15.33 8.06 -14.08
N LYS A 77 -15.43 6.87 -13.45
CA LYS A 77 -16.65 6.46 -12.76
C LYS A 77 -16.99 7.39 -11.60
N MET A 78 -16.02 7.77 -10.78
CA MET A 78 -16.24 8.69 -9.67
C MET A 78 -16.79 10.05 -10.16
N ALA A 79 -16.25 10.57 -11.26
CA ALA A 79 -16.75 11.80 -11.88
C ALA A 79 -18.18 11.63 -12.39
N ALA A 80 -18.50 10.50 -13.05
CA ALA A 80 -19.87 10.19 -13.50
C ALA A 80 -20.87 10.05 -12.33
N ASP A 81 -20.42 9.56 -11.16
CA ASP A 81 -21.20 9.44 -9.93
C ASP A 81 -21.34 10.80 -9.20
N GLY A 82 -20.78 11.89 -9.76
CA GLY A 82 -20.88 13.25 -9.24
C GLY A 82 -19.97 13.54 -8.05
N ILE A 83 -18.87 12.79 -7.88
CA ILE A 83 -17.84 13.12 -6.89
C ILE A 83 -17.13 14.40 -7.34
N GLU A 84 -16.96 15.35 -6.42
CA GLU A 84 -16.30 16.64 -6.68
C GLU A 84 -14.93 16.76 -6.00
N GLU A 85 -14.76 16.10 -4.87
CA GLU A 85 -13.50 16.06 -4.09
C GLU A 85 -13.04 14.62 -3.94
N VAL A 86 -11.82 14.32 -4.40
CA VAL A 86 -11.25 12.97 -4.42
C VAL A 86 -10.01 12.91 -3.55
N ILE A 87 -9.92 11.87 -2.73
CA ILE A 87 -8.70 11.44 -2.05
C ILE A 87 -8.27 10.13 -2.69
N VAL A 88 -7.13 10.11 -3.36
CA VAL A 88 -6.51 8.90 -3.89
C VAL A 88 -5.54 8.37 -2.84
N GLN A 89 -5.82 7.19 -2.27
CA GLN A 89 -4.98 6.58 -1.25
C GLN A 89 -4.35 5.30 -1.76
N PRO A 90 -3.03 5.29 -2.06
CA PRO A 90 -2.31 4.07 -2.37
C PRO A 90 -2.19 3.19 -1.12
N THR A 91 -2.32 1.88 -1.31
CA THR A 91 -1.98 0.86 -0.30
C THR A 91 -0.61 0.25 -0.54
N HIS A 92 0.16 0.81 -1.48
CA HIS A 92 1.53 0.39 -1.78
C HIS A 92 2.45 0.57 -0.57
N VAL A 93 3.42 -0.32 -0.41
CA VAL A 93 4.38 -0.23 0.69
C VAL A 93 5.47 0.80 0.41
N ILE A 94 5.96 0.86 -0.84
CA ILE A 94 7.05 1.73 -1.28
C ILE A 94 6.62 2.66 -2.42
N ASN A 95 7.35 3.75 -2.63
CA ASN A 95 7.16 4.69 -3.74
C ASN A 95 7.77 4.13 -5.04
N GLY A 96 7.34 2.93 -5.43
CA GLY A 96 7.87 2.21 -6.58
C GLY A 96 7.07 2.47 -7.87
N ILE A 97 7.38 1.64 -8.88
CA ILE A 97 6.84 1.74 -10.25
C ILE A 97 5.30 1.79 -10.30
N GLU A 98 4.64 1.04 -9.40
CA GLU A 98 3.18 1.01 -9.35
C GLU A 98 2.59 2.31 -8.80
N ASN A 99 3.31 2.94 -7.86
CA ASN A 99 2.93 4.26 -7.37
C ASN A 99 3.10 5.33 -8.46
N ASP A 100 4.18 5.26 -9.25
CA ASP A 100 4.39 6.19 -10.35
C ASP A 100 3.33 6.06 -11.44
N ARG A 101 2.93 4.84 -11.78
CA ARG A 101 1.82 4.57 -12.71
C ARG A 101 0.50 5.15 -12.20
N MET A 102 0.20 4.92 -10.92
CA MET A 102 -0.98 5.52 -10.28
C MET A 102 -0.96 7.05 -10.39
N LEU A 103 0.17 7.68 -10.05
CA LEU A 103 0.33 9.14 -10.13
C LEU A 103 0.13 9.67 -11.54
N GLN A 104 0.64 8.97 -12.54
CA GLN A 104 0.44 9.33 -13.95
C GLN A 104 -1.05 9.30 -14.31
N GLU A 105 -1.77 8.21 -14.02
CA GLU A 105 -3.21 8.11 -14.29
C GLU A 105 -4.01 9.18 -13.54
N VAL A 106 -3.63 9.50 -12.29
CA VAL A 106 -4.26 10.58 -11.52
C VAL A 106 -4.05 11.93 -12.20
N MET A 107 -2.83 12.25 -12.65
CA MET A 107 -2.54 13.51 -13.35
C MET A 107 -3.34 13.67 -14.64
N GLU A 108 -3.54 12.59 -15.38
CA GLU A 108 -4.35 12.59 -16.61
C GLU A 108 -5.83 12.87 -16.35
N HIS A 109 -6.37 12.48 -15.17
CA HIS A 109 -7.79 12.56 -14.84
C HIS A 109 -8.15 13.62 -13.80
N MET A 110 -7.18 14.29 -13.16
CA MET A 110 -7.46 15.25 -12.09
C MET A 110 -8.33 16.43 -12.51
N HIS A 111 -8.34 16.74 -13.80
CA HIS A 111 -9.18 17.81 -14.38
C HIS A 111 -10.69 17.55 -14.27
N LEU A 112 -11.10 16.29 -13.99
CA LEU A 112 -12.49 15.89 -13.80
C LEU A 112 -13.08 16.35 -12.46
N PHE A 113 -12.25 16.79 -11.51
CA PHE A 113 -12.65 17.08 -10.14
C PHE A 113 -12.32 18.52 -9.74
N ARG A 114 -13.03 19.00 -8.74
CA ARG A 114 -12.74 20.32 -8.13
C ARG A 114 -11.47 20.29 -7.27
N LYS A 115 -11.26 19.15 -6.57
CA LYS A 115 -10.09 18.94 -5.71
C LYS A 115 -9.65 17.48 -5.77
N VAL A 116 -8.35 17.28 -5.87
CA VAL A 116 -7.71 15.97 -5.80
C VAL A 116 -6.58 16.03 -4.78
N TYR A 117 -6.61 15.11 -3.84
CA TYR A 117 -5.53 14.88 -2.87
C TYR A 117 -4.96 13.49 -3.11
N VAL A 118 -3.66 13.35 -3.06
CA VAL A 118 -3.00 12.07 -3.23
C VAL A 118 -2.22 11.74 -1.98
N GLY A 119 -2.59 10.62 -1.35
CA GLY A 119 -1.87 10.05 -0.23
C GLY A 119 -0.52 9.46 -0.66
N LYS A 120 0.27 9.07 0.31
CA LYS A 120 1.59 8.47 0.09
C LYS A 120 1.55 6.97 0.39
N PRO A 121 2.44 6.18 -0.24
CA PRO A 121 2.72 4.81 0.19
C PRO A 121 3.16 4.72 1.65
N LEU A 122 3.10 3.51 2.22
CA LEU A 122 3.34 3.27 3.64
C LEU A 122 4.73 3.74 4.10
N LEU A 123 5.78 3.47 3.34
CA LEU A 123 7.16 3.81 3.70
C LEU A 123 7.62 5.07 2.93
N SER A 124 7.12 6.24 3.33
CA SER A 124 7.39 7.51 2.63
C SER A 124 8.20 8.52 3.46
N SER A 125 8.30 8.33 4.76
CA SER A 125 9.10 9.18 5.67
C SER A 125 9.69 8.35 6.80
N VAL A 126 10.70 8.86 7.47
CA VAL A 126 11.32 8.20 8.65
C VAL A 126 10.27 7.88 9.71
N GLU A 127 9.32 8.78 9.92
CA GLU A 127 8.25 8.58 10.89
C GLU A 127 7.29 7.44 10.47
N ASP A 128 7.03 7.29 9.16
CA ASP A 128 6.22 6.19 8.64
C ASP A 128 6.93 4.85 8.81
N TYR A 129 8.25 4.80 8.59
CA TYR A 129 9.05 3.59 8.90
C TYR A 129 8.92 3.20 10.36
N LYS A 130 9.07 4.15 11.29
CA LYS A 130 8.94 3.88 12.73
C LYS A 130 7.54 3.36 13.08
N LYS A 131 6.47 3.99 12.56
CA LYS A 131 5.09 3.53 12.78
C LYS A 131 4.85 2.12 12.25
N ALA A 132 5.35 1.83 11.03
CA ALA A 132 5.24 0.49 10.45
C ALA A 132 5.99 -0.54 11.29
N ILE A 133 7.19 -0.23 11.77
CA ILE A 133 7.98 -1.09 12.64
C ILE A 133 7.26 -1.36 13.95
N HIS A 134 6.72 -0.33 14.61
CA HIS A 134 5.95 -0.52 15.83
C HIS A 134 4.74 -1.44 15.61
N ALA A 135 3.99 -1.22 14.53
CA ALA A 135 2.84 -2.07 14.21
C ALA A 135 3.22 -3.54 13.95
N VAL A 136 4.36 -3.79 13.30
CA VAL A 136 4.89 -5.15 13.10
C VAL A 136 5.28 -5.77 14.43
N MET A 137 6.04 -5.04 15.25
CA MET A 137 6.58 -5.56 16.51
C MET A 137 5.50 -5.77 17.58
N GLU A 138 4.42 -5.00 17.58
CA GLU A 138 3.25 -5.26 18.44
C GLU A 138 2.57 -6.60 18.18
N LYS A 139 2.68 -7.12 16.95
CA LYS A 139 2.05 -8.37 16.50
C LYS A 139 3.00 -9.55 16.42
N THR A 140 4.30 -9.31 16.60
CA THR A 140 5.33 -10.32 16.38
C THR A 140 6.10 -10.59 17.68
N VAL A 141 6.09 -11.83 18.12
CA VAL A 141 6.92 -12.28 19.25
C VAL A 141 8.14 -12.99 18.67
N ILE A 142 9.34 -12.50 19.02
CA ILE A 142 10.61 -13.08 18.58
C ILE A 142 11.33 -13.60 19.82
N GLY A 143 11.67 -14.88 19.83
CA GLY A 143 12.45 -15.50 20.90
C GLY A 143 13.93 -15.06 20.91
N GLU A 144 14.63 -15.28 22.01
CA GLU A 144 16.03 -14.89 22.18
C GLU A 144 16.96 -15.53 21.12
N ASP A 145 16.68 -16.77 20.72
CA ASP A 145 17.45 -17.52 19.73
C ASP A 145 16.91 -17.39 18.29
N GLU A 146 15.97 -16.48 18.06
CA GLU A 146 15.28 -16.32 16.79
C GLU A 146 15.72 -15.05 16.05
N MET A 147 15.69 -15.10 14.73
CA MET A 147 15.77 -13.94 13.84
C MET A 147 14.43 -13.75 13.16
N LEU A 148 13.95 -12.52 13.06
CA LEU A 148 12.84 -12.16 12.16
C LEU A 148 13.43 -11.77 10.81
N VAL A 149 12.94 -12.39 9.75
CA VAL A 149 13.31 -12.04 8.37
C VAL A 149 12.06 -11.56 7.65
N LEU A 150 12.07 -10.31 7.24
CA LEU A 150 11.04 -9.73 6.39
C LEU A 150 11.48 -9.84 4.93
N MET A 151 10.67 -10.50 4.10
CA MET A 151 10.97 -10.68 2.67
C MET A 151 10.01 -9.87 1.82
N GLY A 152 10.53 -8.82 1.19
CA GLY A 152 9.80 -8.05 0.18
C GLY A 152 9.97 -8.63 -1.22
N HIS A 153 9.17 -8.16 -2.18
CA HIS A 153 9.32 -8.58 -3.58
C HIS A 153 10.65 -8.08 -4.17
N GLY A 154 10.99 -6.84 -3.88
CA GLY A 154 12.11 -6.15 -4.54
C GLY A 154 11.66 -5.46 -5.83
N THR A 155 12.52 -4.60 -6.36
CA THR A 155 12.27 -3.89 -7.62
C THR A 155 13.57 -3.34 -8.18
N ASP A 156 13.66 -3.17 -9.49
CA ASP A 156 14.74 -2.44 -10.16
C ASP A 156 14.59 -0.91 -10.06
N HIS A 157 13.45 -0.45 -9.53
CA HIS A 157 13.22 0.95 -9.29
C HIS A 157 14.06 1.46 -8.12
N HIS A 158 14.48 2.75 -8.15
CA HIS A 158 15.28 3.36 -7.08
C HIS A 158 14.64 3.28 -5.68
N ALA A 159 13.31 3.16 -5.60
CA ALA A 159 12.59 2.92 -4.36
C ALA A 159 12.96 1.61 -3.66
N ASN A 160 13.72 0.73 -4.32
CA ASN A 160 14.26 -0.48 -3.69
C ASN A 160 15.11 -0.17 -2.44
N SER A 161 15.68 1.03 -2.37
CA SER A 161 16.39 1.54 -1.19
C SER A 161 15.54 1.55 0.09
N ALA A 162 14.21 1.46 -0.02
CA ALA A 162 13.32 1.34 1.12
C ALA A 162 13.58 0.08 1.96
N TYR A 163 13.97 -1.03 1.33
CA TYR A 163 14.23 -2.29 2.06
C TYR A 163 15.45 -2.21 2.99
N PRO A 164 16.65 -1.82 2.54
CA PRO A 164 17.78 -1.64 3.46
C PRO A 164 17.53 -0.49 4.45
N THR A 165 16.79 0.55 4.09
CA THR A 165 16.40 1.62 5.01
C THR A 165 15.49 1.08 6.12
N LEU A 166 14.57 0.17 5.80
CA LEU A 166 13.71 -0.47 6.78
C LEU A 166 14.53 -1.28 7.79
N GLU A 167 15.47 -2.11 7.33
CA GLU A 167 16.37 -2.87 8.22
C GLU A 167 17.18 -1.93 9.13
N TYR A 168 17.80 -0.90 8.55
CA TYR A 168 18.55 0.09 9.32
C TYR A 168 17.67 0.76 10.40
N THR A 169 16.43 1.07 10.07
CA THR A 169 15.49 1.69 11.00
C THR A 169 15.11 0.74 12.13
N PHE A 170 14.87 -0.56 11.84
CA PHE A 170 14.71 -1.59 12.87
C PHE A 170 15.87 -1.60 13.84
N HIS A 171 17.10 -1.65 13.32
CA HIS A 171 18.31 -1.69 14.14
C HIS A 171 18.47 -0.41 14.97
N SER A 172 18.15 0.77 14.41
CA SER A 172 18.23 2.04 15.15
C SER A 172 17.22 2.14 16.30
N LEU A 173 16.13 1.38 16.24
CA LEU A 173 15.13 1.25 17.30
C LEU A 173 15.46 0.11 18.29
N GLY A 174 16.61 -0.56 18.15
CA GLY A 174 17.05 -1.62 19.06
C GLY A 174 16.70 -3.05 18.62
N TYR A 175 15.99 -3.24 17.53
CA TYR A 175 15.60 -4.57 17.01
C TYR A 175 16.69 -5.20 16.15
N GLN A 176 17.84 -5.55 16.75
CA GLN A 176 19.02 -6.09 16.06
C GLN A 176 18.79 -7.48 15.44
N GLN A 177 17.77 -8.21 15.86
CA GLN A 177 17.40 -9.53 15.35
C GLN A 177 16.50 -9.50 14.12
N VAL A 178 16.28 -8.34 13.52
CA VAL A 178 15.46 -8.20 12.31
C VAL A 178 16.34 -8.02 11.09
N LEU A 179 16.09 -8.80 10.05
CA LEU A 179 16.69 -8.65 8.73
C LEU A 179 15.62 -8.37 7.69
N VAL A 180 15.97 -7.63 6.66
CA VAL A 180 15.09 -7.36 5.53
C VAL A 180 15.77 -7.80 4.25
N GLY A 181 15.10 -8.64 3.49
CA GLY A 181 15.55 -9.11 2.19
C GLY A 181 14.51 -8.92 1.10
N THR A 182 14.89 -9.21 -0.13
CA THR A 182 14.01 -9.20 -1.29
C THR A 182 14.18 -10.47 -2.13
N VAL A 183 13.11 -10.80 -2.87
CA VAL A 183 13.10 -11.98 -3.75
C VAL A 183 13.84 -11.69 -5.07
N GLU A 184 13.64 -10.50 -5.64
CA GLU A 184 14.11 -10.18 -7.00
C GLU A 184 15.15 -9.06 -7.07
N SER A 185 15.57 -8.50 -5.90
CA SER A 185 16.50 -7.37 -5.88
C SER A 185 17.47 -7.42 -4.69
N PHE A 186 18.10 -6.28 -4.34
CA PHE A 186 19.02 -6.16 -3.21
C PHE A 186 18.31 -5.54 -1.98
N PRO A 187 18.58 -6.06 -0.74
CA PRO A 187 19.34 -7.25 -0.39
C PRO A 187 18.63 -8.55 -0.82
N ASP A 188 19.35 -9.45 -1.50
CA ASP A 188 18.79 -10.72 -1.93
C ASP A 188 18.87 -11.79 -0.80
N LEU A 189 18.32 -12.98 -1.08
CA LEU A 189 18.35 -14.09 -0.13
C LEU A 189 19.78 -14.48 0.30
N ARG A 190 20.78 -14.35 -0.58
CA ARG A 190 22.18 -14.65 -0.23
C ARG A 190 22.72 -13.68 0.81
N ASN A 191 22.35 -12.39 0.69
CA ASN A 191 22.73 -11.39 1.69
C ASN A 191 22.09 -11.69 3.05
N VAL A 192 20.81 -12.10 3.06
CA VAL A 192 20.10 -12.50 4.28
C VAL A 192 20.76 -13.74 4.90
N MET A 193 21.03 -14.78 4.11
CA MET A 193 21.66 -16.01 4.58
C MET A 193 23.04 -15.75 5.20
N ALA A 194 23.88 -14.94 4.57
CA ALA A 194 25.18 -14.58 5.11
C ALA A 194 25.08 -13.89 6.48
N LYS A 195 24.11 -13.00 6.67
CA LYS A 195 23.86 -12.36 7.97
C LYS A 195 23.32 -13.33 9.02
N LEU A 196 22.45 -14.27 8.61
CA LEU A 196 21.95 -15.34 9.49
C LEU A 196 23.09 -16.23 10.00
N GLU A 197 24.01 -16.66 9.12
CA GLU A 197 25.18 -17.45 9.49
C GLU A 197 26.06 -16.71 10.52
N ILE A 198 26.32 -15.42 10.29
CA ILE A 198 27.11 -14.57 11.23
C ILE A 198 26.39 -14.44 12.58
N SER A 199 25.07 -14.38 12.60
CA SER A 199 24.28 -14.21 13.83
C SER A 199 24.40 -15.41 14.78
N GLY A 200 24.72 -16.59 14.26
CA GLY A 200 24.78 -17.85 15.01
C GLY A 200 23.43 -18.35 15.52
N ARG A 201 22.34 -17.67 15.23
CA ARG A 201 20.97 -18.04 15.66
C ARG A 201 20.44 -19.18 14.80
N LYS A 202 19.67 -20.08 15.43
CA LYS A 202 19.26 -21.36 14.80
C LYS A 202 17.83 -21.34 14.27
N LYS A 203 17.05 -20.36 14.63
CA LYS A 203 15.63 -20.26 14.25
C LYS A 203 15.35 -18.96 13.52
N VAL A 204 14.48 -19.04 12.54
CA VAL A 204 14.05 -17.92 11.72
C VAL A 204 12.53 -17.87 11.70
N VAL A 205 11.99 -16.71 12.01
CA VAL A 205 10.59 -16.36 11.75
C VAL A 205 10.57 -15.60 10.43
N LEU A 206 9.87 -16.11 9.43
CA LEU A 206 9.77 -15.51 8.11
C LEU A 206 8.41 -14.80 7.99
N MET A 207 8.45 -13.53 7.53
CA MET A 207 7.26 -12.72 7.29
C MET A 207 7.32 -12.05 5.91
#